data_5852e882be81cdd8429de3d8b5fb275b
#
_entry.id   5852e882be81cdd8429de3d8b5fb275b
#
_cell.length_a   1.000
_cell.length_b   1.000
_cell.length_c   1.000
_cell.angle_alpha   90.00
_cell.angle_beta   90.00
_cell.angle_gamma   90.00
#
_symmetry.space_group_name_H-M   'P 1'
#
loop_
_entity.id
_entity.type
_entity.pdbx_description
1 polymer ?
#
loop_
_entity_poly.entity_id
_entity_poly.type
_entity_poly.pdbx_seq_one_letter_code
_entity_poly.pdbx_strand_id
1 'polypeptide(L)'
;MEPILSVSHLQKVYGDRGSHTRALDDLSFDVLPGEFVGVMGASGSGKTTLLNCVSTIDRPSSGTITVDGTDVTALRGKALSRFRRERLGFVFQDCNLLDTLTAFENIALALTILGTPAGEIDRRVRDTAGLLGLERVLEKYPYQLSGGEQQRVAAARAIITAPALVLADEPTGALDSRSARMLLERLEELNQIRQTTILMVTHDAFTASCCHRVIFLRDGQIFLELSRGGMDRRAFFAQIIRVVSQLGGEMEDVL
;
A
#
# COMPACT_ATOMS: atom_id res chain seq x y z
N MET A 1 12.00 8.11 -17.51
CA MET A 1 11.89 6.78 -16.89
C MET A 1 10.42 6.42 -16.95
N GLU A 2 10.05 5.23 -17.40
CA GLU A 2 8.65 4.83 -17.47
C GLU A 2 8.10 4.59 -16.05
N PRO A 3 6.88 5.04 -15.73
CA PRO A 3 6.28 4.84 -14.42
C PRO A 3 5.94 3.36 -14.17
N ILE A 4 6.06 2.91 -12.93
CA ILE A 4 5.58 1.60 -12.49
C ILE A 4 4.07 1.55 -12.37
N LEU A 5 3.47 2.65 -11.91
CA LEU A 5 2.02 2.84 -11.90
C LEU A 5 1.70 4.12 -12.65
N SER A 6 0.79 4.03 -13.61
CA SER A 6 0.17 5.18 -14.26
C SER A 6 -1.34 5.10 -14.12
N VAL A 7 -1.93 6.12 -13.56
CA VAL A 7 -3.37 6.30 -13.41
C VAL A 7 -3.78 7.47 -14.28
N SER A 8 -4.71 7.26 -15.22
CA SER A 8 -5.12 8.27 -16.19
C SER A 8 -6.64 8.41 -16.21
N HIS A 9 -7.12 9.61 -15.89
CA HIS A 9 -8.54 9.99 -15.93
C HIS A 9 -9.45 9.01 -15.20
N LEU A 10 -8.98 8.50 -14.05
CA LEU A 10 -9.64 7.44 -13.29
C LEU A 10 -10.93 7.99 -12.65
N GLN A 11 -12.05 7.32 -12.93
CA GLN A 11 -13.32 7.59 -12.28
C GLN A 11 -13.91 6.33 -11.68
N LYS A 12 -14.54 6.47 -10.52
CA LYS A 12 -15.32 5.41 -9.89
C LYS A 12 -16.62 5.95 -9.33
N VAL A 13 -17.72 5.41 -9.82
CA VAL A 13 -19.07 5.71 -9.36
C VAL A 13 -19.69 4.44 -8.80
N TYR A 14 -20.25 4.53 -7.61
CA TYR A 14 -21.04 3.49 -6.98
C TYR A 14 -22.53 3.87 -7.01
N GLY A 15 -23.40 2.88 -7.02
CA GLY A 15 -24.84 3.06 -6.94
C GLY A 15 -25.58 2.66 -8.22
N ASP A 16 -26.89 2.47 -8.07
CA ASP A 16 -27.83 2.12 -9.13
C ASP A 16 -28.79 3.30 -9.43
N ARG A 17 -29.77 3.07 -10.31
CA ARG A 17 -30.74 4.06 -10.79
C ARG A 17 -31.41 4.84 -9.65
N GLY A 18 -30.82 6.00 -9.29
CA GLY A 18 -31.43 6.94 -8.34
C GLY A 18 -30.48 7.50 -7.25
N SER A 19 -29.36 6.85 -6.97
CA SER A 19 -28.33 7.39 -6.05
C SER A 19 -26.95 7.03 -6.57
N HIS A 20 -26.21 8.04 -7.02
CA HIS A 20 -24.83 7.86 -7.51
C HIS A 20 -23.85 8.55 -6.57
N THR A 21 -22.91 7.80 -6.03
CA THR A 21 -21.78 8.35 -5.28
C THR A 21 -20.52 8.27 -6.14
N ARG A 22 -19.98 9.41 -6.53
CA ARG A 22 -18.73 9.50 -7.25
C ARG A 22 -17.60 9.43 -6.23
N ALA A 23 -16.97 8.27 -6.10
CA ALA A 23 -15.90 8.03 -5.14
C ALA A 23 -14.52 8.45 -5.67
N LEU A 24 -14.32 8.42 -7.00
CA LEU A 24 -13.14 8.96 -7.69
C LEU A 24 -13.61 9.77 -8.89
N ASP A 25 -12.99 10.93 -9.09
CA ASP A 25 -13.38 11.91 -10.11
C ASP A 25 -12.16 12.47 -10.83
N ASP A 26 -11.86 11.89 -11.98
CA ASP A 26 -10.79 12.32 -12.91
C ASP A 26 -9.36 12.33 -12.29
N LEU A 27 -9.01 11.27 -11.55
CA LEU A 27 -7.67 11.13 -10.97
C LEU A 27 -6.63 10.77 -12.04
N SER A 28 -5.52 11.52 -12.05
CA SER A 28 -4.37 11.22 -12.92
C SER A 28 -3.08 11.47 -12.16
N PHE A 29 -2.23 10.45 -12.03
CA PHE A 29 -0.89 10.53 -11.45
C PHE A 29 -0.05 9.32 -11.83
N ASP A 30 1.26 9.46 -11.70
CA ASP A 30 2.23 8.41 -11.95
C ASP A 30 3.01 8.08 -10.67
N VAL A 31 3.53 6.84 -10.55
CA VAL A 31 4.49 6.43 -9.53
C VAL A 31 5.71 5.84 -10.24
N LEU A 32 6.89 6.38 -9.93
CA LEU A 32 8.15 5.95 -10.54
C LEU A 32 8.71 4.69 -9.86
N PRO A 33 9.54 3.90 -10.57
CA PRO A 33 10.24 2.76 -9.96
C PRO A 33 11.03 3.18 -8.72
N GLY A 34 10.88 2.42 -7.62
CA GLY A 34 11.53 2.70 -6.35
C GLY A 34 10.94 3.88 -5.56
N GLU A 35 9.86 4.49 -6.03
CA GLU A 35 9.20 5.57 -5.30
C GLU A 35 8.34 5.02 -4.16
N PHE A 36 8.37 5.70 -3.02
CA PHE A 36 7.45 5.46 -1.89
C PHE A 36 6.45 6.61 -1.84
N VAL A 37 5.23 6.37 -2.30
CA VAL A 37 4.16 7.37 -2.41
C VAL A 37 3.10 7.12 -1.36
N GLY A 38 2.75 8.18 -0.62
CA GLY A 38 1.60 8.20 0.30
C GLY A 38 0.38 8.82 -0.36
N VAL A 39 -0.80 8.27 -0.09
CA VAL A 39 -2.09 8.87 -0.43
C VAL A 39 -2.82 9.20 0.85
N MET A 40 -3.10 10.48 1.09
CA MET A 40 -3.77 10.98 2.28
C MET A 40 -5.10 11.64 1.93
N GLY A 41 -5.96 11.80 2.93
CA GLY A 41 -7.24 12.51 2.83
C GLY A 41 -8.18 12.11 3.95
N ALA A 42 -9.26 12.85 4.15
CA ALA A 42 -10.30 12.56 5.13
C ALA A 42 -10.99 11.21 4.86
N SER A 43 -11.76 10.72 5.84
CA SER A 43 -12.65 9.57 5.61
C SER A 43 -13.60 9.89 4.45
N GLY A 44 -13.79 8.92 3.54
CA GLY A 44 -14.65 9.11 2.36
C GLY A 44 -13.99 9.84 1.19
N SER A 45 -12.74 10.32 1.27
CA SER A 45 -12.07 11.03 0.16
C SER A 45 -11.72 10.17 -1.07
N GLY A 46 -11.95 8.84 -1.02
CA GLY A 46 -11.70 7.93 -2.15
C GLY A 46 -10.43 7.08 -2.04
N LYS A 47 -9.63 7.18 -0.96
CA LYS A 47 -8.34 6.47 -0.80
C LYS A 47 -8.44 4.95 -0.98
N THR A 48 -9.30 4.30 -0.21
CA THR A 48 -9.52 2.84 -0.29
C THR A 48 -10.11 2.45 -1.64
N THR A 49 -10.97 3.28 -2.23
CA THR A 49 -11.48 3.08 -3.59
C THR A 49 -10.37 3.11 -4.62
N LEU A 50 -9.46 4.08 -4.54
CA LEU A 50 -8.28 4.16 -5.40
C LEU A 50 -7.43 2.90 -5.26
N LEU A 51 -7.11 2.51 -4.03
CA LEU A 51 -6.30 1.31 -3.77
C LEU A 51 -6.98 0.06 -4.32
N ASN A 52 -8.30 -0.08 -4.16
CA ASN A 52 -9.08 -1.20 -4.70
C ASN A 52 -9.06 -1.22 -6.24
N CYS A 53 -9.10 -0.08 -6.91
CA CYS A 53 -8.98 -0.01 -8.36
C CYS A 53 -7.58 -0.38 -8.83
N VAL A 54 -6.53 0.16 -8.21
CA VAL A 54 -5.12 -0.16 -8.55
C VAL A 54 -4.82 -1.63 -8.29
N SER A 55 -5.35 -2.18 -7.21
CA SER A 55 -5.21 -3.59 -6.83
C SER A 55 -6.03 -4.55 -7.68
N THR A 56 -6.88 -4.01 -8.55
CA THR A 56 -7.81 -4.79 -9.37
C THR A 56 -8.87 -5.57 -8.58
N ILE A 57 -9.05 -5.27 -7.28
CA ILE A 57 -10.15 -5.79 -6.45
C ILE A 57 -11.48 -5.22 -6.97
N ASP A 58 -11.49 -3.93 -7.29
CA ASP A 58 -12.62 -3.27 -7.91
C ASP A 58 -12.23 -2.73 -9.30
N ARG A 59 -13.23 -2.47 -10.13
CA ARG A 59 -13.04 -1.92 -11.47
C ARG A 59 -13.41 -0.45 -11.50
N PRO A 60 -12.59 0.39 -12.14
CA PRO A 60 -12.98 1.76 -12.39
C PRO A 60 -14.23 1.81 -13.30
N SER A 61 -15.00 2.90 -13.19
CA SER A 61 -16.12 3.19 -14.09
C SER A 61 -15.62 3.70 -15.44
N SER A 62 -14.53 4.47 -15.44
CA SER A 62 -13.79 4.93 -16.63
C SER A 62 -12.35 5.26 -16.28
N GLY A 63 -11.54 5.58 -17.28
CA GLY A 63 -10.10 5.79 -17.14
C GLY A 63 -9.30 4.50 -17.25
N THR A 64 -7.98 4.61 -17.17
CA THR A 64 -7.04 3.49 -17.30
C THR A 64 -6.07 3.45 -16.15
N ILE A 65 -5.64 2.24 -15.79
CA ILE A 65 -4.59 1.98 -14.80
C ILE A 65 -3.58 1.05 -15.46
N THR A 66 -2.34 1.50 -15.57
CA THR A 66 -1.23 0.69 -16.07
C THR A 66 -0.25 0.42 -14.93
N VAL A 67 0.09 -0.85 -14.71
CA VAL A 67 1.11 -1.27 -13.73
C VAL A 67 2.15 -2.11 -14.44
N ASP A 68 3.41 -1.73 -14.30
CA ASP A 68 4.56 -2.39 -14.95
C ASP A 68 4.30 -2.63 -16.45
N GLY A 69 3.86 -1.58 -17.16
CA GLY A 69 3.54 -1.60 -18.58
C GLY A 69 2.27 -2.35 -18.97
N THR A 70 1.54 -2.93 -18.00
CA THR A 70 0.31 -3.70 -18.27
C THR A 70 -0.94 -2.90 -17.90
N ASP A 71 -1.86 -2.69 -18.86
CA ASP A 71 -3.19 -2.12 -18.58
C ASP A 71 -4.02 -3.14 -17.79
N VAL A 72 -4.15 -2.89 -16.49
CA VAL A 72 -4.88 -3.77 -15.56
C VAL A 72 -6.39 -3.65 -15.71
N THR A 73 -6.89 -2.56 -16.29
CA THR A 73 -8.33 -2.34 -16.50
C THR A 73 -8.89 -3.26 -17.60
N ALA A 74 -8.02 -3.70 -18.52
CA ALA A 74 -8.36 -4.62 -19.59
C ALA A 74 -8.31 -6.10 -19.17
N LEU A 75 -7.60 -6.44 -18.06
CA LEU A 75 -7.41 -7.83 -17.62
C LEU A 75 -8.70 -8.47 -17.13
N ARG A 76 -8.86 -9.80 -17.36
CA ARG A 76 -10.02 -10.61 -16.94
C ARG A 76 -9.59 -12.02 -16.54
N GLY A 77 -10.41 -12.64 -15.68
CA GLY A 77 -10.30 -14.06 -15.34
C GLY A 77 -8.89 -14.49 -14.90
N LYS A 78 -8.34 -15.52 -15.54
CA LYS A 78 -7.03 -16.09 -15.20
C LYS A 78 -5.86 -15.10 -15.35
N ALA A 79 -5.91 -14.22 -16.35
CA ALA A 79 -4.87 -13.19 -16.56
C ALA A 79 -4.84 -12.20 -15.40
N LEU A 80 -5.99 -11.76 -14.90
CA LEU A 80 -6.12 -10.87 -13.75
C LEU A 80 -5.59 -11.53 -12.47
N SER A 81 -5.96 -12.79 -12.21
CA SER A 81 -5.50 -13.54 -11.03
C SER A 81 -3.99 -13.78 -11.07
N ARG A 82 -3.45 -14.06 -12.26
CA ARG A 82 -2.01 -14.21 -12.47
C ARG A 82 -1.28 -12.90 -12.21
N PHE A 83 -1.78 -11.80 -12.77
CA PHE A 83 -1.20 -10.47 -12.59
C PHE A 83 -1.11 -10.09 -11.10
N ARG A 84 -2.22 -10.22 -10.34
CA ARG A 84 -2.23 -9.95 -8.89
C ARG A 84 -1.16 -10.74 -8.14
N ARG A 85 -1.04 -12.02 -8.44
CA ARG A 85 -0.13 -12.94 -7.76
C ARG A 85 1.33 -12.68 -8.06
N GLU A 86 1.65 -12.25 -9.30
CA GLU A 86 3.02 -12.10 -9.79
C GLU A 86 3.55 -10.67 -9.66
N ARG A 87 2.68 -9.65 -9.73
CA ARG A 87 3.07 -8.26 -9.88
C ARG A 87 2.70 -7.37 -8.70
N LEU A 88 1.76 -7.78 -7.85
CA LEU A 88 1.30 -6.98 -6.72
C LEU A 88 1.61 -7.65 -5.38
N GLY A 89 2.02 -6.83 -4.42
CA GLY A 89 2.10 -7.19 -3.01
C GLY A 89 1.05 -6.40 -2.21
N PHE A 90 0.49 -7.02 -1.16
CA PHE A 90 -0.54 -6.38 -0.34
C PHE A 90 -0.20 -6.41 1.14
N VAL A 91 -0.28 -5.24 1.77
CA VAL A 91 -0.23 -5.05 3.22
C VAL A 91 -1.54 -4.41 3.64
N PHE A 92 -2.39 -5.16 4.33
CA PHE A 92 -3.68 -4.69 4.84
C PHE A 92 -3.58 -4.25 6.30
N GLN A 93 -4.51 -3.42 6.74
CA GLN A 93 -4.62 -2.99 8.13
C GLN A 93 -4.75 -4.18 9.10
N ASP A 94 -5.61 -5.16 8.78
CA ASP A 94 -5.90 -6.33 9.61
C ASP A 94 -4.93 -7.50 9.39
N CYS A 95 -3.75 -7.28 8.80
CA CYS A 95 -2.73 -8.29 8.50
C CYS A 95 -3.20 -9.45 7.59
N ASN A 96 -4.40 -9.94 7.75
CA ASN A 96 -5.00 -11.07 7.02
C ASN A 96 -4.09 -12.31 6.97
N LEU A 97 -3.50 -12.67 8.12
CA LEU A 97 -2.73 -13.90 8.27
C LEU A 97 -3.68 -15.10 8.41
N LEU A 98 -3.19 -16.26 7.97
CA LEU A 98 -3.91 -17.51 8.18
C LEU A 98 -3.51 -18.08 9.54
N ASP A 99 -4.47 -18.17 10.47
CA ASP A 99 -4.25 -18.60 11.86
C ASP A 99 -3.76 -20.05 11.99
N THR A 100 -4.02 -20.87 10.98
CA THR A 100 -3.61 -22.28 10.91
C THR A 100 -2.18 -22.47 10.40
N LEU A 101 -1.52 -21.40 9.97
CA LEU A 101 -0.16 -21.39 9.46
C LEU A 101 0.75 -20.61 10.39
N THR A 102 1.99 -21.08 10.55
CA THR A 102 3.06 -20.32 11.23
C THR A 102 3.41 -19.03 10.47
N ALA A 103 4.20 -18.15 11.07
CA ALA A 103 4.73 -16.97 10.40
C ALA A 103 5.55 -17.35 9.15
N PHE A 104 6.38 -18.38 9.26
CA PHE A 104 7.12 -18.93 8.13
C PHE A 104 6.19 -19.34 6.99
N GLU A 105 5.18 -20.14 7.28
CA GLU A 105 4.24 -20.67 6.29
C GLU A 105 3.36 -19.56 5.67
N ASN A 106 2.95 -18.57 6.46
CA ASN A 106 2.24 -17.39 5.95
C ASN A 106 3.09 -16.63 4.91
N ILE A 107 4.38 -16.45 5.17
CA ILE A 107 5.31 -15.80 4.23
C ILE A 107 5.56 -16.70 3.02
N ALA A 108 5.81 -17.99 3.25
CA ALA A 108 6.11 -18.98 2.21
C ALA A 108 4.95 -19.18 1.23
N LEU A 109 3.71 -18.96 1.68
CA LEU A 109 2.48 -19.23 0.90
C LEU A 109 2.51 -18.56 -0.48
N ALA A 110 2.96 -17.31 -0.56
CA ALA A 110 3.02 -16.58 -1.82
C ALA A 110 3.94 -17.26 -2.85
N LEU A 111 5.10 -17.75 -2.41
CA LEU A 111 6.04 -18.49 -3.26
C LEU A 111 5.54 -19.90 -3.61
N THR A 112 4.87 -20.55 -2.66
CA THR A 112 4.26 -21.87 -2.88
C THR A 112 3.20 -21.81 -3.99
N ILE A 113 2.35 -20.78 -3.98
CA ILE A 113 1.36 -20.55 -5.02
C ILE A 113 2.00 -20.29 -6.39
N LEU A 114 3.20 -19.71 -6.41
CA LEU A 114 3.98 -19.50 -7.65
C LEU A 114 4.71 -20.76 -8.12
N GLY A 115 4.71 -21.84 -7.35
CA GLY A 115 5.39 -23.09 -7.69
C GLY A 115 6.91 -23.04 -7.49
N THR A 116 7.40 -22.16 -6.60
CA THR A 116 8.83 -22.04 -6.28
C THR A 116 9.34 -23.33 -5.60
N PRO A 117 10.54 -23.83 -5.94
CA PRO A 117 11.12 -25.01 -5.28
C PRO A 117 11.32 -24.82 -3.77
N ALA A 118 11.07 -25.88 -2.98
CA ALA A 118 11.08 -25.82 -1.51
C ALA A 118 12.39 -25.24 -0.92
N GLY A 119 13.55 -25.65 -1.44
CA GLY A 119 14.85 -25.13 -0.96
C GLY A 119 15.06 -23.65 -1.22
N GLU A 120 14.47 -23.11 -2.28
CA GLU A 120 14.47 -21.67 -2.57
C GLU A 120 13.50 -20.92 -1.66
N ILE A 121 12.34 -21.52 -1.35
CA ILE A 121 11.35 -20.96 -0.42
C ILE A 121 12.00 -20.74 0.94
N ASP A 122 12.63 -21.74 1.55
CA ASP A 122 13.26 -21.62 2.87
C ASP A 122 14.27 -20.47 2.91
N ARG A 123 15.17 -20.41 1.94
CA ARG A 123 16.17 -19.35 1.84
C ARG A 123 15.52 -17.97 1.75
N ARG A 124 14.57 -17.78 0.82
CA ARG A 124 13.91 -16.48 0.59
C ARG A 124 13.10 -16.03 1.80
N VAL A 125 12.42 -16.96 2.49
CA VAL A 125 11.69 -16.64 3.73
C VAL A 125 12.63 -16.14 4.80
N ARG A 126 13.76 -16.84 5.05
CA ARG A 126 14.74 -16.43 6.06
C ARG A 126 15.40 -15.10 5.73
N ASP A 127 15.78 -14.88 4.47
CA ASP A 127 16.34 -13.62 4.00
C ASP A 127 15.35 -12.44 4.18
N THR A 128 14.07 -12.67 3.87
CA THR A 128 13.03 -11.65 4.04
C THR A 128 12.70 -11.41 5.51
N ALA A 129 12.68 -12.47 6.32
CA ALA A 129 12.47 -12.38 7.76
C ALA A 129 13.58 -11.57 8.44
N GLY A 130 14.84 -11.75 8.02
CA GLY A 130 15.98 -10.97 8.51
C GLY A 130 15.80 -9.47 8.29
N LEU A 131 15.34 -9.06 7.09
CA LEU A 131 15.07 -7.65 6.79
C LEU A 131 13.99 -7.03 7.67
N LEU A 132 13.01 -7.84 8.10
CA LEU A 132 11.86 -7.38 8.89
C LEU A 132 11.97 -7.69 10.39
N GLY A 133 13.10 -8.28 10.84
CA GLY A 133 13.36 -8.62 12.24
C GLY A 133 12.38 -9.68 12.77
N LEU A 134 12.15 -10.75 11.97
CA LEU A 134 11.18 -11.82 12.24
C LEU A 134 11.84 -13.18 12.54
N GLU A 135 13.18 -13.28 12.54
CA GLU A 135 13.91 -14.55 12.61
C GLU A 135 13.51 -15.41 13.83
N ARG A 136 13.20 -14.74 14.95
CA ARG A 136 12.88 -15.42 16.22
C ARG A 136 11.43 -15.88 16.33
N VAL A 137 10.57 -15.48 15.37
CA VAL A 137 9.13 -15.71 15.45
C VAL A 137 8.58 -16.55 14.29
N LEU A 138 9.44 -17.03 13.39
CA LEU A 138 9.05 -17.77 12.20
C LEU A 138 8.20 -19.02 12.51
N GLU A 139 8.50 -19.71 13.61
CA GLU A 139 7.78 -20.94 14.01
C GLU A 139 6.52 -20.67 14.85
N LYS A 140 6.19 -19.39 15.12
CA LYS A 140 5.00 -19.01 15.87
C LYS A 140 3.78 -18.88 14.97
N TYR A 141 2.63 -19.20 15.52
CA TYR A 141 1.33 -18.95 14.90
C TYR A 141 0.88 -17.49 15.14
N PRO A 142 -0.01 -16.93 14.30
CA PRO A 142 -0.47 -15.54 14.42
C PRO A 142 -0.94 -15.15 15.82
N TYR A 143 -1.68 -16.00 16.51
CA TYR A 143 -2.16 -15.76 17.89
C TYR A 143 -1.07 -15.71 18.96
N GLN A 144 0.17 -16.11 18.62
CA GLN A 144 1.35 -16.03 19.50
C GLN A 144 2.22 -14.80 19.20
N LEU A 145 1.85 -14.02 18.19
CA LEU A 145 2.58 -12.83 17.74
C LEU A 145 1.92 -11.56 18.30
N SER A 146 2.74 -10.56 18.62
CA SER A 146 2.24 -9.20 18.82
C SER A 146 1.67 -8.63 17.52
N GLY A 147 0.77 -7.63 17.60
CA GLY A 147 0.20 -6.98 16.42
C GLY A 147 1.27 -6.43 15.47
N GLY A 148 2.34 -5.85 16.01
CA GLY A 148 3.48 -5.38 15.20
C GLY A 148 4.26 -6.51 14.52
N GLU A 149 4.39 -7.70 15.15
CA GLU A 149 4.98 -8.87 14.51
C GLU A 149 4.08 -9.41 13.41
N GLN A 150 2.77 -9.50 13.65
CA GLN A 150 1.79 -9.92 12.64
C GLN A 150 1.84 -9.01 11.41
N GLN A 151 1.90 -7.70 11.62
CA GLN A 151 1.96 -6.74 10.51
C GLN A 151 3.28 -6.85 9.72
N ARG A 152 4.42 -7.10 10.41
CA ARG A 152 5.68 -7.36 9.71
C ARG A 152 5.66 -8.69 8.95
N VAL A 153 4.98 -9.72 9.45
CA VAL A 153 4.76 -10.99 8.72
C VAL A 153 3.92 -10.74 7.46
N ALA A 154 2.85 -9.94 7.56
CA ALA A 154 2.04 -9.55 6.41
C ALA A 154 2.86 -8.76 5.38
N ALA A 155 3.73 -7.83 5.82
CA ALA A 155 4.66 -7.12 4.95
C ALA A 155 5.67 -8.07 4.29
N ALA A 156 6.23 -9.04 5.04
CA ALA A 156 7.12 -10.07 4.49
C ALA A 156 6.44 -10.87 3.38
N ARG A 157 5.21 -11.33 3.61
CA ARG A 157 4.40 -12.04 2.63
C ARG A 157 4.15 -11.21 1.38
N ALA A 158 3.92 -9.90 1.54
CA ALA A 158 3.66 -8.99 0.43
C ALA A 158 4.87 -8.79 -0.49
N ILE A 159 6.10 -8.78 0.07
CA ILE A 159 7.32 -8.45 -0.68
C ILE A 159 8.13 -9.66 -1.15
N ILE A 160 7.85 -10.86 -0.62
CA ILE A 160 8.70 -12.04 -0.86
C ILE A 160 8.73 -12.47 -2.34
N THR A 161 7.67 -12.18 -3.10
CA THR A 161 7.60 -12.44 -4.54
C THR A 161 8.37 -11.43 -5.37
N ALA A 162 8.94 -10.39 -4.76
CA ALA A 162 9.54 -9.23 -5.43
C ALA A 162 8.55 -8.59 -6.42
N PRO A 163 7.38 -8.14 -5.95
CA PRO A 163 6.35 -7.57 -6.82
C PRO A 163 6.81 -6.25 -7.44
N ALA A 164 6.21 -5.87 -8.56
CA ALA A 164 6.46 -4.58 -9.20
C ALA A 164 5.94 -3.42 -8.34
N LEU A 165 4.81 -3.63 -7.64
CA LEU A 165 4.18 -2.61 -6.80
C LEU A 165 3.65 -3.23 -5.50
N VAL A 166 4.01 -2.64 -4.37
CA VAL A 166 3.41 -2.96 -3.06
C VAL A 166 2.34 -1.93 -2.74
N LEU A 167 1.15 -2.43 -2.40
CA LEU A 167 -0.01 -1.65 -1.99
C LEU A 167 -0.21 -1.82 -0.49
N ALA A 168 -0.22 -0.73 0.27
CA ALA A 168 -0.39 -0.76 1.71
C ALA A 168 -1.62 0.08 2.10
N ASP A 169 -2.62 -0.57 2.73
CA ASP A 169 -3.84 0.07 3.21
C ASP A 169 -3.78 0.23 4.72
N GLU A 170 -3.58 1.46 5.19
CA GLU A 170 -3.49 1.83 6.62
C GLU A 170 -2.58 0.86 7.43
N PRO A 171 -1.34 0.60 6.99
CA PRO A 171 -0.52 -0.49 7.54
C PRO A 171 -0.18 -0.33 9.02
N THR A 172 -0.38 0.85 9.59
CA THR A 172 -0.11 1.18 11.00
C THR A 172 -1.39 1.37 11.83
N GLY A 173 -2.58 1.31 11.21
CA GLY A 173 -3.83 1.71 11.83
C GLY A 173 -4.24 0.90 13.07
N ALA A 174 -3.78 -0.35 13.19
CA ALA A 174 -4.05 -1.23 14.34
C ALA A 174 -2.85 -1.35 15.31
N LEU A 175 -1.78 -0.55 15.12
CA LEU A 175 -0.53 -0.68 15.86
C LEU A 175 -0.35 0.40 16.94
N ASP A 176 0.30 0.05 18.04
CA ASP A 176 0.86 1.04 18.95
C ASP A 176 1.99 1.84 18.30
N SER A 177 2.30 3.03 18.86
CA SER A 177 3.27 3.96 18.29
C SER A 177 4.68 3.38 18.08
N ARG A 178 5.12 2.43 18.94
CA ARG A 178 6.43 1.78 18.83
C ARG A 178 6.45 0.78 17.68
N SER A 179 5.42 -0.05 17.58
CA SER A 179 5.24 -1.04 16.52
C SER A 179 5.06 -0.37 15.16
N ALA A 180 4.27 0.72 15.09
CA ALA A 180 4.10 1.53 13.89
C ALA A 180 5.43 2.10 13.40
N ARG A 181 6.21 2.72 14.29
CA ARG A 181 7.54 3.26 13.96
C ARG A 181 8.45 2.17 13.39
N MET A 182 8.53 1.02 14.06
CA MET A 182 9.37 -0.10 13.63
C MET A 182 8.97 -0.61 12.25
N LEU A 183 7.66 -0.76 11.98
CA LEU A 183 7.18 -1.17 10.66
C LEU A 183 7.59 -0.17 9.58
N LEU A 184 7.38 1.13 9.82
CA LEU A 184 7.72 2.18 8.87
C LEU A 184 9.21 2.24 8.57
N GLU A 185 10.07 2.13 9.60
CA GLU A 185 11.53 2.05 9.42
C GLU A 185 11.92 0.87 8.52
N ARG A 186 11.29 -0.30 8.72
CA ARG A 186 11.53 -1.48 7.87
C ARG A 186 11.04 -1.29 6.42
N LEU A 187 9.91 -0.62 6.23
CA LEU A 187 9.41 -0.30 4.87
C LEU A 187 10.32 0.72 4.17
N GLU A 188 10.80 1.74 4.88
CA GLU A 188 11.79 2.70 4.35
C GLU A 188 13.11 1.97 3.96
N GLU A 189 13.64 1.10 4.82
CA GLU A 189 14.84 0.29 4.54
C GLU A 189 14.65 -0.59 3.31
N LEU A 190 13.51 -1.28 3.20
CA LEU A 190 13.18 -2.10 2.03
C LEU A 190 13.11 -1.28 0.74
N ASN A 191 12.47 -0.11 0.79
CA ASN A 191 12.40 0.78 -0.34
C ASN A 191 13.81 1.25 -0.77
N GLN A 192 14.65 1.64 0.18
CA GLN A 192 16.02 2.13 -0.10
C GLN A 192 16.95 1.02 -0.62
N ILE A 193 16.93 -0.17 0.00
CA ILE A 193 17.87 -1.27 -0.31
C ILE A 193 17.44 -2.04 -1.56
N ARG A 194 16.14 -2.35 -1.68
CA ARG A 194 15.60 -3.18 -2.75
C ARG A 194 14.89 -2.40 -3.84
N GLN A 195 14.83 -1.07 -3.72
CA GLN A 195 14.11 -0.19 -4.66
C GLN A 195 12.65 -0.64 -4.87
N THR A 196 12.03 -1.18 -3.79
CA THR A 196 10.64 -1.62 -3.82
C THR A 196 9.72 -0.42 -4.00
N THR A 197 8.90 -0.40 -5.04
CA THR A 197 7.91 0.66 -5.25
C THR A 197 6.72 0.43 -4.32
N ILE A 198 6.32 1.45 -3.56
CA ILE A 198 5.25 1.36 -2.56
C ILE A 198 4.23 2.47 -2.77
N LEU A 199 2.95 2.10 -2.88
CA LEU A 199 1.82 3.03 -2.78
C LEU A 199 1.09 2.74 -1.46
N MET A 200 1.12 3.69 -0.54
CA MET A 200 0.54 3.55 0.79
C MET A 200 -0.61 4.52 0.99
N VAL A 201 -1.74 4.00 1.43
CA VAL A 201 -2.88 4.81 1.86
C VAL A 201 -2.85 4.97 3.38
N THR A 202 -3.01 6.18 3.87
CA THR A 202 -3.10 6.46 5.30
C THR A 202 -3.78 7.80 5.57
N HIS A 203 -4.38 7.94 6.76
CA HIS A 203 -4.83 9.23 7.30
C HIS A 203 -3.86 9.79 8.34
N ASP A 204 -2.84 9.03 8.74
CA ASP A 204 -1.87 9.43 9.74
C ASP A 204 -0.67 10.14 9.11
N ALA A 205 -0.45 11.40 9.52
CA ALA A 205 0.63 12.25 9.02
C ALA A 205 2.03 11.71 9.38
N PHE A 206 2.17 11.04 10.54
CA PHE A 206 3.44 10.42 10.93
C PHE A 206 3.79 9.28 9.98
N THR A 207 2.82 8.43 9.65
CA THR A 207 2.96 7.36 8.66
C THR A 207 3.30 7.91 7.29
N ALA A 208 2.58 8.93 6.80
CA ALA A 208 2.85 9.56 5.52
C ALA A 208 4.23 10.23 5.42
N SER A 209 4.80 10.67 6.55
CA SER A 209 6.11 11.34 6.58
C SER A 209 7.30 10.47 6.16
N CYS A 210 7.14 9.14 6.09
CA CYS A 210 8.16 8.23 5.57
C CYS A 210 8.20 8.19 4.04
N CYS A 211 7.17 8.68 3.36
CA CYS A 211 7.08 8.69 1.90
C CYS A 211 8.03 9.72 1.26
N HIS A 212 8.35 9.50 -0.02
CA HIS A 212 9.05 10.49 -0.85
C HIS A 212 8.11 11.61 -1.28
N ARG A 213 6.83 11.29 -1.47
CA ARG A 213 5.78 12.19 -1.93
C ARG A 213 4.44 11.77 -1.33
N VAL A 214 3.60 12.75 -1.06
CA VAL A 214 2.22 12.54 -0.58
C VAL A 214 1.24 13.21 -1.53
N ILE A 215 0.25 12.43 -1.97
CA ILE A 215 -0.89 12.89 -2.76
C ILE A 215 -2.05 13.06 -1.80
N PHE A 216 -2.61 14.25 -1.71
CA PHE A 216 -3.79 14.53 -0.90
C PHE A 216 -5.05 14.42 -1.74
N LEU A 217 -5.97 13.55 -1.31
CA LEU A 217 -7.29 13.39 -1.94
C LEU A 217 -8.36 14.13 -1.15
N ARG A 218 -9.22 14.84 -1.88
CA ARG A 218 -10.44 15.45 -1.37
C ARG A 218 -11.57 15.23 -2.37
N ASP A 219 -12.71 14.72 -1.90
CA ASP A 219 -13.91 14.50 -2.72
C ASP A 219 -13.66 13.73 -4.03
N GLY A 220 -12.79 12.72 -3.96
CA GLY A 220 -12.45 11.88 -5.11
C GLY A 220 -11.47 12.50 -6.10
N GLN A 221 -10.90 13.68 -5.83
CA GLN A 221 -9.95 14.40 -6.68
C GLN A 221 -8.61 14.60 -5.98
N ILE A 222 -7.53 14.83 -6.75
CA ILE A 222 -6.25 15.26 -6.19
C ILE A 222 -6.37 16.74 -5.81
N PHE A 223 -6.26 17.01 -4.52
CA PHE A 223 -6.24 18.38 -3.99
C PHE A 223 -4.85 19.01 -4.10
N LEU A 224 -3.82 18.26 -3.72
CA LEU A 224 -2.42 18.73 -3.67
C LEU A 224 -1.47 17.53 -3.71
N GLU A 225 -0.29 17.74 -4.27
CA GLU A 225 0.86 16.86 -4.11
C GLU A 225 1.99 17.57 -3.35
N LEU A 226 2.58 16.88 -2.38
CA LEU A 226 3.68 17.39 -1.57
C LEU A 226 4.87 16.44 -1.67
N SER A 227 6.00 16.92 -2.20
CA SER A 227 7.23 16.14 -2.30
C SER A 227 8.17 16.44 -1.14
N ARG A 228 8.78 15.40 -0.57
CA ARG A 228 9.75 15.51 0.51
C ARG A 228 11.05 16.18 0.05
N GLY A 229 11.50 15.86 -1.18
CA GLY A 229 12.75 16.39 -1.73
C GLY A 229 13.94 16.12 -0.80
N GLY A 230 14.74 17.16 -0.54
CA GLY A 230 15.88 17.09 0.38
C GLY A 230 15.55 17.33 1.87
N MET A 231 14.28 17.41 2.24
CA MET A 231 13.85 17.61 3.63
C MET A 231 14.06 16.36 4.47
N ASP A 232 14.42 16.56 5.75
CA ASP A 232 14.33 15.48 6.72
C ASP A 232 12.86 15.09 7.01
N ARG A 233 12.66 13.94 7.61
CA ARG A 233 11.33 13.42 7.92
C ARG A 233 10.51 14.34 8.83
N ARG A 234 11.19 15.03 9.79
CA ARG A 234 10.53 15.94 10.74
C ARG A 234 9.98 17.20 10.06
N ALA A 235 10.79 17.78 9.17
CA ALA A 235 10.38 18.94 8.39
C ALA A 235 9.22 18.59 7.44
N PHE A 236 9.30 17.42 6.79
CA PHE A 236 8.24 16.92 5.92
C PHE A 236 6.95 16.65 6.68
N PHE A 237 7.02 16.01 7.85
CA PHE A 237 5.88 15.82 8.75
C PHE A 237 5.19 17.15 9.09
N ALA A 238 5.97 18.19 9.44
CA ALA A 238 5.41 19.50 9.76
C ALA A 238 4.66 20.14 8.57
N GLN A 239 5.14 19.91 7.33
CA GLN A 239 4.44 20.36 6.14
C GLN A 239 3.14 19.58 5.89
N ILE A 240 3.17 18.26 6.07
CA ILE A 240 1.97 17.41 5.97
C ILE A 240 0.89 17.90 6.94
N ILE A 241 1.25 18.17 8.21
CA ILE A 241 0.31 18.67 9.22
C ILE A 241 -0.32 20.00 8.79
N ARG A 242 0.44 20.91 8.19
CA ARG A 242 -0.12 22.19 7.70
C ARG A 242 -1.19 21.96 6.62
N VAL A 243 -0.93 21.05 5.68
CA VAL A 243 -1.91 20.71 4.63
C VAL A 243 -3.14 20.06 5.22
N VAL A 244 -2.98 19.11 6.16
CA VAL A 244 -4.10 18.44 6.85
C VAL A 244 -4.95 19.47 7.61
N SER A 245 -4.32 20.44 8.30
CA SER A 245 -5.04 21.51 9.02
C SER A 245 -5.82 22.41 8.09
N GLN A 246 -5.31 22.70 6.91
CA GLN A 246 -6.04 23.49 5.89
C GLN A 246 -7.23 22.72 5.33
N LEU A 247 -7.07 21.41 5.08
CA LEU A 247 -8.17 20.54 4.62
C LEU A 247 -9.28 20.40 5.68
N GLY A 248 -8.92 20.41 6.98
CA GLY A 248 -9.88 20.32 8.10
C GLY A 248 -10.57 21.65 8.41
N GLY A 249 -9.85 22.80 8.32
CA GLY A 249 -10.38 24.11 8.64
C GLY A 249 -11.47 24.62 7.68
N GLU A 250 -11.42 24.23 6.41
CA GLU A 250 -12.48 24.57 5.45
C GLU A 250 -13.81 23.82 5.70
N MET A 251 -13.82 22.78 6.56
CA MET A 251 -15.06 22.10 6.98
C MET A 251 -15.72 22.76 8.20
N GLU A 252 -15.01 23.57 9.00
CA GLU A 252 -15.56 24.29 10.15
C GLU A 252 -16.29 25.59 9.76
N ASP A 253 -15.95 26.18 8.59
CA ASP A 253 -16.62 27.39 8.08
C ASP A 253 -17.99 27.12 7.43
N VAL A 254 -18.50 25.89 7.41
CA VAL A 254 -19.79 25.49 6.81
C VAL A 254 -20.83 25.05 7.88
N LEU A 255 -20.52 25.16 9.16
CA LEU A 255 -21.43 24.95 10.27
C LEU A 255 -21.71 26.27 11.00
#